data_40ab320ae4885ced4a93eada6bbe549b
#
_entry.id   40ab320ae4885ced4a93eada6bbe549b
#
_cell.length_a   1.000
_cell.length_b   1.000
_cell.length_c   1.000
_cell.angle_alpha   90.00
_cell.angle_beta   90.00
_cell.angle_gamma   90.00
#
_symmetry.space_group_name_H-M   'P 1'
#
loop_
_entity.id
_entity.type
_entity.pdbx_description
1 polymer ?
#
loop_
_entity_poly.entity_id
_entity_poly.type
_entity_poly.pdbx_seq_one_letter_code
_entity_poly.pdbx_strand_id
1 'polypeptide(L)'
;MSIKLFRKIIFGAALVLGCNVVSAQDGAYSSYSPYSVFGVGDIARQGTAYNKSMGGVGIASRNNKFINYLNPAAVAARDTLSFMLDFGVSGEGKIYKQGDVKSASNIFNIYDFVFTVPIYKKSAFIAGITPYSSLGYDFSHDITDPALVASAGNINYRSNGEGSLYQLFLGGGATFWNKLSVGAQFLYYFGNMDKSTSMDFTSASYRDIYSGYNLNLHAVGGKFGVQYDQALAPGLYMTVGATYKTSSRLKGRVSDYKYATISSQSDTLHYNVDTLSHGSNVKLASEYGVGIALRKGDKWRIEFDYTRSDWRNSNFDKTTGFANVGVSTFSTTYSQSFKAGFEIVPNRNDIRYYMRRCSYRAGMYYDRDYYKLDGNTVNSYGITLGITLPVFRWYNGISIGVDLGQRGTNTGNMIRERYAMFVVGFNIHDIWFQKPKYD
;
A
#
# COMPACT_ATOMS: atom_id res chain seq x y z
N MET A 1 20.36 -7.68 -27.50
CA MET A 1 19.09 -8.45 -27.49
C MET A 1 18.42 -8.28 -28.85
N SER A 2 18.09 -9.38 -29.57
CA SER A 2 17.43 -9.27 -30.87
C SER A 2 16.05 -8.62 -30.69
N ILE A 3 15.71 -7.67 -31.55
CA ILE A 3 14.37 -7.02 -31.60
C ILE A 3 13.23 -8.07 -31.63
N LYS A 4 13.49 -9.24 -32.21
CA LYS A 4 12.55 -10.38 -32.22
C LYS A 4 12.29 -10.98 -30.83
N LEU A 5 13.26 -10.97 -29.92
CA LEU A 5 13.08 -11.48 -28.55
C LEU A 5 12.30 -10.44 -27.72
N PHE A 6 12.58 -9.15 -27.90
CA PHE A 6 11.85 -8.06 -27.25
C PHE A 6 10.37 -8.02 -27.66
N ARG A 7 10.06 -8.22 -28.96
CA ARG A 7 8.67 -8.37 -29.44
C ARG A 7 7.96 -9.61 -28.84
N LYS A 8 8.65 -10.74 -28.66
CA LYS A 8 8.07 -11.95 -28.04
C LYS A 8 7.79 -11.74 -26.54
N ILE A 9 8.63 -11.00 -25.82
CA ILE A 9 8.43 -10.69 -24.40
C ILE A 9 7.26 -9.70 -24.26
N ILE A 10 7.16 -8.66 -25.09
CA ILE A 10 6.02 -7.74 -25.11
C ILE A 10 4.73 -8.47 -25.52
N PHE A 11 4.78 -9.36 -26.50
CA PHE A 11 3.63 -10.15 -26.92
C PHE A 11 3.20 -11.15 -25.84
N GLY A 12 4.14 -11.77 -25.13
CA GLY A 12 3.88 -12.63 -23.98
C GLY A 12 3.28 -11.86 -22.79
N ALA A 13 3.80 -10.67 -22.48
CA ALA A 13 3.25 -9.80 -21.46
C ALA A 13 1.85 -9.26 -21.83
N ALA A 14 1.62 -8.91 -23.11
CA ALA A 14 0.32 -8.51 -23.63
C ALA A 14 -0.70 -9.66 -23.65
N LEU A 15 -0.26 -10.90 -23.89
CA LEU A 15 -1.12 -12.07 -23.84
C LEU A 15 -1.55 -12.43 -22.40
N VAL A 16 -0.66 -12.23 -21.42
CA VAL A 16 -0.97 -12.42 -19.99
C VAL A 16 -1.93 -11.31 -19.49
N LEU A 17 -1.83 -10.09 -20.04
CA LEU A 17 -2.73 -8.98 -19.75
C LEU A 17 -4.07 -9.09 -20.52
N GLY A 18 -4.11 -9.85 -21.63
CA GLY A 18 -5.29 -10.00 -22.49
C GLY A 18 -6.25 -11.12 -22.10
N CYS A 19 -5.93 -11.96 -21.15
CA CYS A 19 -6.71 -13.16 -20.82
C CYS A 19 -7.70 -13.02 -19.68
N ASN A 20 -8.14 -11.80 -19.32
CA ASN A 20 -9.33 -11.65 -18.48
C ASN A 20 -9.99 -10.30 -18.76
N VAL A 21 -10.78 -10.21 -19.84
CA VAL A 21 -11.87 -9.24 -19.90
C VAL A 21 -12.95 -9.76 -18.96
N VAL A 22 -12.70 -9.61 -17.65
CA VAL A 22 -13.76 -9.69 -16.66
C VAL A 22 -14.44 -8.32 -16.67
N SER A 23 -15.74 -8.33 -16.81
CA SER A 23 -16.62 -7.17 -16.77
C SER A 23 -16.11 -6.14 -15.79
N ALA A 24 -15.89 -4.91 -16.24
CA ALA A 24 -15.60 -3.80 -15.36
C ALA A 24 -16.76 -3.71 -14.35
N GLN A 25 -16.48 -3.95 -13.08
CA GLN A 25 -17.39 -3.60 -12.01
C GLN A 25 -17.54 -2.08 -12.00
N ASP A 26 -18.76 -1.59 -11.97
CA ASP A 26 -19.09 -0.17 -11.84
C ASP A 26 -18.63 0.37 -10.47
N GLY A 27 -17.37 0.78 -10.39
CA GLY A 27 -16.75 1.38 -9.20
C GLY A 27 -15.24 1.44 -9.37
N ALA A 28 -14.66 2.62 -9.27
CA ALA A 28 -13.21 2.82 -9.35
C ALA A 28 -12.54 2.46 -8.01
N TYR A 29 -12.63 1.19 -7.59
CA TYR A 29 -11.99 0.72 -6.37
C TYR A 29 -10.47 0.74 -6.53
N SER A 30 -9.79 1.44 -5.64
CA SER A 30 -8.32 1.40 -5.54
C SER A 30 -7.80 0.18 -4.75
N SER A 31 -8.65 -0.51 -4.01
CA SER A 31 -8.46 -1.81 -3.38
C SER A 31 -9.82 -2.45 -3.18
N TYR A 32 -9.91 -3.77 -3.23
CA TYR A 32 -11.12 -4.48 -2.86
C TYR A 32 -10.76 -5.51 -1.79
N SER A 33 -11.37 -5.37 -0.62
CA SER A 33 -11.22 -6.30 0.49
C SER A 33 -12.38 -6.16 1.47
N PRO A 34 -13.04 -7.26 1.83
CA PRO A 34 -14.03 -7.27 2.91
C PRO A 34 -13.48 -6.69 4.22
N TYR A 35 -12.20 -6.81 4.46
CA TYR A 35 -11.53 -6.29 5.64
C TYR A 35 -11.39 -4.76 5.63
N SER A 36 -11.57 -4.11 4.48
CA SER A 36 -11.47 -2.65 4.37
C SER A 36 -12.65 -1.89 4.99
N VAL A 37 -13.74 -2.58 5.40
CA VAL A 37 -14.91 -1.99 6.09
C VAL A 37 -14.50 -1.23 7.35
N PHE A 38 -13.43 -1.66 8.02
CA PHE A 38 -13.07 -1.21 9.36
C PHE A 38 -12.06 -0.07 9.36
N GLY A 39 -12.23 0.87 10.30
CA GLY A 39 -11.31 2.00 10.51
C GLY A 39 -11.16 2.89 9.29
N VAL A 40 -9.91 3.06 8.85
CA VAL A 40 -9.54 3.81 7.64
C VAL A 40 -9.35 2.90 6.42
N GLY A 41 -9.92 1.70 6.45
CA GLY A 41 -9.75 0.72 5.37
C GLY A 41 -8.44 -0.06 5.45
N ASP A 42 -8.06 -0.62 4.32
CA ASP A 42 -6.87 -1.46 4.15
C ASP A 42 -5.61 -0.58 4.04
N ILE A 43 -4.66 -0.76 4.96
CA ILE A 43 -3.40 -0.02 4.92
C ILE A 43 -2.51 -0.60 3.82
N ALA A 44 -2.17 0.23 2.83
CA ALA A 44 -1.35 -0.19 1.71
C ALA A 44 0.09 -0.48 2.13
N ARG A 45 0.66 -1.59 1.64
CA ARG A 45 2.08 -1.87 1.80
C ARG A 45 2.90 -0.86 1.00
N GLN A 46 3.70 -0.08 1.72
CA GLN A 46 4.54 0.97 1.16
C GLN A 46 5.79 0.39 0.49
N GLY A 47 6.40 1.14 -0.42
CA GLY A 47 7.63 0.81 -1.12
C GLY A 47 7.48 0.81 -2.64
N THR A 48 8.55 1.11 -3.35
CA THR A 48 8.65 1.03 -4.81
C THR A 48 8.57 -0.43 -5.28
N ALA A 49 8.48 -0.69 -6.58
CA ALA A 49 8.54 -2.05 -7.14
C ALA A 49 9.78 -2.81 -6.68
N TYR A 50 10.90 -2.10 -6.48
CA TYR A 50 12.12 -2.67 -5.91
C TYR A 50 11.87 -3.27 -4.52
N ASN A 51 11.31 -2.48 -3.59
CA ASN A 51 11.03 -2.95 -2.24
C ASN A 51 9.96 -4.05 -2.22
N LYS A 52 8.85 -3.85 -2.95
CA LYS A 52 7.72 -4.79 -3.02
C LYS A 52 8.15 -6.17 -3.53
N SER A 53 9.04 -6.22 -4.54
CA SER A 53 9.57 -7.48 -5.08
C SER A 53 10.60 -8.18 -4.17
N MET A 54 10.95 -7.57 -3.04
CA MET A 54 11.91 -8.08 -2.05
C MET A 54 11.27 -8.17 -0.65
N GLY A 55 10.01 -8.61 -0.56
CA GLY A 55 9.26 -8.73 0.71
C GLY A 55 8.84 -7.41 1.34
N GLY A 56 9.06 -6.27 0.68
CA GLY A 56 8.78 -4.94 1.23
C GLY A 56 9.82 -4.43 2.21
N VAL A 57 11.05 -4.99 2.23
CA VAL A 57 12.17 -4.48 3.04
C VAL A 57 12.67 -3.15 2.51
N GLY A 58 13.25 -2.32 3.39
CA GLY A 58 13.77 -1.02 3.01
C GLY A 58 14.34 -0.18 4.15
N ILE A 59 14.17 -0.58 5.41
CA ILE A 59 14.61 0.23 6.56
C ILE A 59 16.14 0.34 6.62
N ALA A 60 16.86 -0.75 6.36
CA ALA A 60 18.29 -0.77 6.27
C ALA A 60 18.81 -0.73 4.82
N SER A 61 17.90 -0.70 3.83
CA SER A 61 18.26 -0.73 2.43
C SER A 61 18.98 0.55 2.01
N ARG A 62 20.21 0.41 1.56
CA ARG A 62 21.06 1.49 1.08
C ARG A 62 21.48 1.21 -0.36
N ASN A 63 20.90 1.92 -1.32
CA ASN A 63 21.13 1.72 -2.73
C ASN A 63 21.18 3.07 -3.47
N ASN A 64 22.13 3.24 -4.36
CA ASN A 64 22.27 4.44 -5.19
C ASN A 64 21.50 4.38 -6.53
N LYS A 65 20.89 3.24 -6.84
CA LYS A 65 20.24 2.95 -8.13
C LYS A 65 18.72 2.95 -8.10
N PHE A 66 18.15 2.77 -6.91
CA PHE A 66 16.70 2.73 -6.69
C PHE A 66 16.30 3.71 -5.60
N ILE A 67 15.13 4.30 -5.76
CA ILE A 67 14.55 5.14 -4.73
C ILE A 67 14.06 4.26 -3.58
N ASN A 68 14.44 4.64 -2.36
CA ASN A 68 13.90 4.06 -1.15
C ASN A 68 13.36 5.18 -0.24
N TYR A 69 12.04 5.29 -0.13
CA TYR A 69 11.37 6.25 0.75
C TYR A 69 10.91 5.63 2.08
N LEU A 70 11.13 4.32 2.27
CA LEU A 70 10.78 3.63 3.52
C LEU A 70 11.62 4.11 4.70
N ASN A 71 12.87 4.51 4.46
CA ASN A 71 13.71 5.18 5.44
C ASN A 71 14.22 6.50 4.86
N PRO A 72 13.89 7.67 5.44
CA PRO A 72 14.37 8.96 4.94
C PRO A 72 15.89 9.08 4.86
N ALA A 73 16.61 8.39 5.74
CA ALA A 73 18.09 8.40 5.73
C ALA A 73 18.69 7.71 4.49
N ALA A 74 17.94 6.78 3.88
CA ALA A 74 18.39 6.06 2.68
C ALA A 74 18.56 6.95 1.46
N VAL A 75 17.84 8.08 1.41
CA VAL A 75 17.88 9.04 0.31
C VAL A 75 19.28 9.62 0.12
N ALA A 76 20.06 9.73 1.18
CA ALA A 76 21.44 10.22 1.16
C ALA A 76 22.45 9.25 0.51
N ALA A 77 22.05 8.02 0.20
CA ALA A 77 22.93 6.99 -0.38
C ALA A 77 23.18 7.14 -1.87
N ARG A 78 22.56 8.12 -2.53
CA ARG A 78 22.63 8.29 -3.97
C ARG A 78 23.93 8.97 -4.44
N ASP A 79 24.18 8.82 -5.73
CA ASP A 79 25.30 9.48 -6.39
C ASP A 79 25.06 11.00 -6.48
N THR A 80 26.13 11.76 -6.39
CA THR A 80 26.12 13.21 -6.58
C THR A 80 25.61 13.53 -8.00
N LEU A 81 24.77 14.56 -8.16
CA LEU A 81 24.18 15.01 -9.41
C LEU A 81 23.11 14.08 -10.03
N SER A 82 22.71 13.02 -9.37
CA SER A 82 21.71 12.09 -9.91
C SER A 82 20.29 12.50 -9.56
N PHE A 83 19.48 12.83 -10.56
CA PHE A 83 18.03 12.88 -10.46
C PHE A 83 17.44 11.49 -10.64
N MET A 84 16.44 11.14 -9.85
CA MET A 84 15.73 9.87 -10.04
C MET A 84 14.22 10.08 -9.87
N LEU A 85 13.46 9.36 -10.70
CA LEU A 85 12.03 9.26 -10.67
C LEU A 85 11.64 7.78 -10.65
N ASP A 86 10.73 7.40 -9.78
CA ASP A 86 10.08 6.09 -9.77
C ASP A 86 8.58 6.26 -9.96
N PHE A 87 8.00 5.48 -10.86
CA PHE A 87 6.58 5.43 -11.13
C PHE A 87 6.14 3.98 -11.16
N GLY A 88 5.15 3.64 -10.36
CA GLY A 88 4.71 2.26 -10.17
C GLY A 88 3.24 2.03 -10.45
N VAL A 89 2.96 0.91 -11.13
CA VAL A 89 1.61 0.39 -11.37
C VAL A 89 1.50 -1.04 -10.86
N SER A 90 0.33 -1.41 -10.39
CA SER A 90 0.05 -2.77 -9.91
C SER A 90 -1.29 -3.28 -10.39
N GLY A 91 -1.34 -4.58 -10.68
CA GLY A 91 -2.57 -5.32 -10.89
C GLY A 91 -2.70 -6.41 -9.82
N GLU A 92 -3.83 -6.51 -9.17
CA GLU A 92 -4.08 -7.47 -8.11
C GLU A 92 -5.34 -8.29 -8.41
N GLY A 93 -5.22 -9.62 -8.37
CA GLY A 93 -6.34 -10.55 -8.37
C GLY A 93 -6.49 -11.17 -6.99
N LYS A 94 -7.72 -11.16 -6.45
CA LYS A 94 -8.05 -11.76 -5.14
C LYS A 94 -9.17 -12.78 -5.27
N ILE A 95 -9.07 -13.83 -4.48
CA ILE A 95 -10.12 -14.84 -4.27
C ILE A 95 -10.48 -14.83 -2.80
N TYR A 96 -11.76 -14.65 -2.51
CA TYR A 96 -12.34 -14.63 -1.17
C TYR A 96 -13.06 -15.94 -0.91
N LYS A 97 -12.98 -16.44 0.33
CA LYS A 97 -13.73 -17.59 0.78
C LYS A 97 -14.20 -17.38 2.22
N GLN A 98 -15.54 -17.55 2.45
CA GLN A 98 -16.15 -17.60 3.77
C GLN A 98 -17.14 -18.78 3.79
N GLY A 99 -16.88 -19.78 4.62
CA GLY A 99 -17.64 -21.03 4.54
C GLY A 99 -17.55 -21.66 3.14
N ASP A 100 -18.70 -21.81 2.49
CA ASP A 100 -18.80 -22.34 1.12
C ASP A 100 -18.91 -21.24 0.05
N VAL A 101 -19.13 -20.00 0.45
CA VAL A 101 -19.24 -18.85 -0.47
C VAL A 101 -17.85 -18.48 -0.98
N LYS A 102 -17.76 -18.25 -2.29
CA LYS A 102 -16.54 -17.80 -2.96
C LYS A 102 -16.84 -16.59 -3.85
N SER A 103 -15.94 -15.63 -3.87
CA SER A 103 -15.98 -14.48 -4.77
C SER A 103 -14.57 -14.17 -5.26
N ALA A 104 -14.45 -13.35 -6.29
CA ALA A 104 -13.17 -12.90 -6.82
C ALA A 104 -13.26 -11.44 -7.27
N SER A 105 -12.14 -10.73 -7.21
CA SER A 105 -12.01 -9.37 -7.73
C SER A 105 -10.66 -9.15 -8.42
N ASN A 106 -10.64 -8.24 -9.39
CA ASN A 106 -9.41 -7.80 -10.05
C ASN A 106 -9.36 -6.27 -10.00
N ILE A 107 -8.20 -5.73 -9.67
CA ILE A 107 -7.99 -4.30 -9.51
C ILE A 107 -6.70 -3.89 -10.19
N PHE A 108 -6.69 -2.71 -10.76
CA PHE A 108 -5.50 -2.07 -11.31
C PHE A 108 -5.29 -0.71 -10.65
N ASN A 109 -4.04 -0.42 -10.21
CA ASN A 109 -3.72 0.79 -9.48
C ASN A 109 -2.37 1.39 -9.86
N ILE A 110 -2.28 2.71 -9.72
CA ILE A 110 -1.01 3.44 -9.58
C ILE A 110 -0.70 3.50 -8.09
N TYR A 111 0.45 2.96 -7.67
CA TYR A 111 0.77 2.86 -6.25
C TYR A 111 1.90 3.78 -5.77
N ASP A 112 2.71 4.34 -6.66
CA ASP A 112 3.68 5.36 -6.31
C ASP A 112 4.03 6.30 -7.47
N PHE A 113 4.37 7.52 -7.07
CA PHE A 113 5.05 8.51 -7.89
C PHE A 113 6.02 9.25 -6.97
N VAL A 114 7.31 8.96 -7.14
CA VAL A 114 8.35 9.43 -6.22
C VAL A 114 9.53 9.95 -7.00
N PHE A 115 10.01 11.12 -6.62
CA PHE A 115 11.24 11.67 -7.21
C PHE A 115 12.22 12.12 -6.14
N THR A 116 13.47 12.18 -6.54
CA THR A 116 14.52 12.62 -5.65
C THR A 116 15.57 13.43 -6.40
N VAL A 117 16.06 14.46 -5.74
CA VAL A 117 17.02 15.44 -6.30
C VAL A 117 18.21 15.57 -5.35
N PRO A 118 19.46 15.56 -5.85
CA PRO A 118 20.62 15.85 -5.02
C PRO A 118 20.61 17.33 -4.61
N ILE A 119 20.93 17.61 -3.35
CA ILE A 119 21.08 19.00 -2.86
C ILE A 119 22.56 19.38 -2.82
N TYR A 120 23.33 18.57 -2.14
CA TYR A 120 24.77 18.77 -1.94
C TYR A 120 25.44 17.42 -1.73
N LYS A 121 26.78 17.37 -1.65
CA LYS A 121 27.54 16.13 -1.39
C LYS A 121 26.88 15.28 -0.33
N LYS A 122 26.45 14.05 -0.70
CA LYS A 122 25.82 13.07 0.20
C LYS A 122 24.55 13.54 0.91
N SER A 123 23.85 14.50 0.33
CA SER A 123 22.52 14.91 0.75
C SER A 123 21.59 14.99 -0.44
N ALA A 124 20.33 14.61 -0.24
CA ALA A 124 19.31 14.65 -1.26
C ALA A 124 17.93 14.95 -0.68
N PHE A 125 17.10 15.52 -1.53
CA PHE A 125 15.67 15.74 -1.29
C PHE A 125 14.87 14.61 -1.92
N ILE A 126 13.74 14.33 -1.32
CA ILE A 126 12.75 13.37 -1.81
C ILE A 126 11.35 13.96 -1.67
N ALA A 127 10.53 13.72 -2.67
CA ALA A 127 9.10 13.98 -2.61
C ALA A 127 8.34 12.89 -3.35
N GLY A 128 7.09 12.66 -2.96
CA GLY A 128 6.26 11.68 -3.62
C GLY A 128 4.86 11.61 -3.06
N ILE A 129 4.00 10.94 -3.82
CA ILE A 129 2.63 10.63 -3.45
C ILE A 129 2.41 9.12 -3.56
N THR A 130 1.77 8.55 -2.55
CA THR A 130 1.45 7.12 -2.48
C THR A 130 0.09 6.91 -1.84
N PRO A 131 -0.69 5.89 -2.20
CA PRO A 131 -1.85 5.49 -1.41
C PRO A 131 -1.40 5.04 -0.03
N TYR A 132 -2.06 5.54 1.01
CA TYR A 132 -1.82 5.15 2.40
C TYR A 132 -2.77 4.05 2.85
N SER A 133 -4.07 4.24 2.60
CA SER A 133 -5.10 3.23 2.84
C SER A 133 -6.22 3.35 1.82
N SER A 134 -6.93 2.25 1.61
CA SER A 134 -8.02 2.18 0.65
C SER A 134 -9.22 1.47 1.23
N LEU A 135 -10.39 2.00 0.91
CA LEU A 135 -11.67 1.42 1.20
C LEU A 135 -12.23 0.84 -0.11
N GLY A 136 -12.62 -0.42 -0.12
CA GLY A 136 -13.21 -1.04 -1.30
C GLY A 136 -13.91 -2.35 -0.92
N TYR A 137 -15.23 -2.32 -0.87
CA TYR A 137 -16.07 -3.49 -0.65
C TYR A 137 -17.47 -3.26 -1.24
N ASP A 138 -18.12 -4.34 -1.64
CA ASP A 138 -19.50 -4.36 -2.09
C ASP A 138 -20.09 -5.73 -1.71
N PHE A 139 -21.01 -5.73 -0.77
CA PHE A 139 -21.71 -6.92 -0.32
C PHE A 139 -23.19 -6.75 -0.54
N SER A 140 -23.84 -7.78 -1.06
CA SER A 140 -25.28 -7.86 -1.12
C SER A 140 -25.77 -9.22 -0.64
N HIS A 141 -26.87 -9.24 0.07
CA HIS A 141 -27.58 -10.45 0.41
C HIS A 141 -29.07 -10.19 0.59
N ASP A 142 -29.87 -11.20 0.28
CA ASP A 142 -31.29 -11.14 0.50
C ASP A 142 -31.60 -11.51 1.95
N ILE A 143 -32.49 -10.75 2.58
CA ILE A 143 -32.98 -11.04 3.93
C ILE A 143 -33.94 -12.21 3.85
N THR A 144 -33.65 -13.29 4.57
CA THR A 144 -34.39 -14.55 4.55
C THR A 144 -35.31 -14.76 5.75
N ASP A 145 -35.51 -13.73 6.61
CA ASP A 145 -36.43 -13.79 7.73
C ASP A 145 -37.88 -13.95 7.21
N PRO A 146 -38.58 -15.08 7.49
CA PRO A 146 -39.91 -15.34 6.96
C PRO A 146 -40.94 -14.28 7.34
N ALA A 147 -40.83 -13.69 8.54
CA ALA A 147 -41.77 -12.68 9.02
C ALA A 147 -41.61 -11.35 8.25
N LEU A 148 -40.37 -10.95 7.96
CA LEU A 148 -40.09 -9.77 7.20
C LEU A 148 -40.44 -9.95 5.72
N VAL A 149 -40.09 -11.10 5.13
CA VAL A 149 -40.42 -11.41 3.73
C VAL A 149 -41.92 -11.49 3.51
N ALA A 150 -42.68 -12.05 4.45
CA ALA A 150 -44.14 -12.12 4.36
C ALA A 150 -44.81 -10.73 4.38
N SER A 151 -44.26 -9.76 5.09
CA SER A 151 -44.83 -8.42 5.24
C SER A 151 -44.33 -7.43 4.17
N ALA A 152 -43.04 -7.48 3.81
CA ALA A 152 -42.38 -6.47 3.00
C ALA A 152 -41.92 -6.98 1.62
N GLY A 153 -42.13 -8.25 1.29
CA GLY A 153 -41.61 -8.91 0.10
C GLY A 153 -40.12 -9.22 0.26
N ASN A 154 -39.45 -9.49 -0.86
CA ASN A 154 -37.99 -9.68 -0.85
C ASN A 154 -37.31 -8.37 -0.52
N ILE A 155 -36.35 -8.44 0.41
CA ILE A 155 -35.56 -7.29 0.84
C ILE A 155 -34.10 -7.61 0.51
N ASN A 156 -33.50 -6.78 -0.35
CA ASN A 156 -32.08 -6.87 -0.64
C ASN A 156 -31.30 -5.85 0.21
N TYR A 157 -30.39 -6.35 1.00
CA TYR A 157 -29.44 -5.54 1.77
C TYR A 157 -28.14 -5.43 1.02
N ARG A 158 -27.67 -4.21 0.74
CA ARG A 158 -26.37 -3.96 0.11
C ARG A 158 -25.55 -3.02 0.98
N SER A 159 -24.27 -3.33 1.14
CA SER A 159 -23.29 -2.46 1.79
C SER A 159 -22.10 -2.26 0.86
N ASN A 160 -21.81 -1.01 0.56
CA ASN A 160 -20.75 -0.59 -0.35
C ASN A 160 -19.82 0.40 0.34
N GLY A 161 -18.54 0.32 0.01
CA GLY A 161 -17.57 1.30 0.49
C GLY A 161 -16.49 1.55 -0.55
N GLU A 162 -16.17 2.81 -0.76
CA GLU A 162 -15.16 3.23 -1.73
C GLU A 162 -14.36 4.42 -1.23
N GLY A 163 -13.20 4.65 -1.85
CA GLY A 163 -12.34 5.78 -1.57
C GLY A 163 -10.98 5.41 -1.01
N SER A 164 -10.13 6.42 -0.87
CA SER A 164 -8.74 6.23 -0.46
C SER A 164 -8.21 7.41 0.31
N LEU A 165 -7.28 7.11 1.22
CA LEU A 165 -6.44 8.10 1.88
C LEU A 165 -5.06 8.04 1.24
N TYR A 166 -4.60 9.16 0.68
CA TYR A 166 -3.29 9.30 0.07
C TYR A 166 -2.31 9.93 1.05
N GLN A 167 -1.03 9.65 0.86
CA GLN A 167 0.08 10.24 1.59
C GLN A 167 0.97 10.99 0.61
N LEU A 168 1.05 12.32 0.77
CA LEU A 168 2.08 13.16 0.19
C LEU A 168 3.23 13.25 1.19
N PHE A 169 4.46 13.08 0.74
CA PHE A 169 5.63 13.25 1.60
C PHE A 169 6.69 14.12 0.93
N LEU A 170 7.32 14.95 1.76
CA LEU A 170 8.42 15.83 1.38
C LEU A 170 9.52 15.69 2.43
N GLY A 171 10.75 15.52 2.00
CA GLY A 171 11.81 15.36 2.98
C GLY A 171 13.20 15.23 2.37
N GLY A 172 14.13 14.81 3.18
CA GLY A 172 15.48 14.62 2.73
C GLY A 172 16.35 13.90 3.75
N GLY A 173 17.57 13.63 3.36
CA GLY A 173 18.56 12.98 4.20
C GLY A 173 19.98 13.43 3.86
N ALA A 174 20.86 13.26 4.84
CA ALA A 174 22.27 13.57 4.71
C ALA A 174 23.13 12.48 5.36
N THR A 175 24.30 12.23 4.80
CA THR A 175 25.28 11.26 5.35
C THR A 175 26.49 12.02 5.94
N PHE A 176 26.77 11.71 7.19
CA PHE A 176 27.91 12.22 7.97
C PHE A 176 28.99 11.15 8.08
N TRP A 177 30.23 11.56 8.09
CA TRP A 177 31.42 10.70 8.25
C TRP A 177 31.42 9.46 7.35
N ASN A 178 30.73 9.49 6.21
CA ASN A 178 30.56 8.38 5.27
C ASN A 178 29.87 7.12 5.85
N LYS A 179 29.39 7.16 7.08
CA LYS A 179 28.83 6.00 7.79
C LYS A 179 27.44 6.25 8.32
N LEU A 180 27.21 7.41 8.94
CA LEU A 180 25.93 7.74 9.58
C LEU A 180 25.08 8.57 8.63
N SER A 181 23.89 8.09 8.29
CA SER A 181 22.89 8.84 7.54
C SER A 181 21.71 9.14 8.44
N VAL A 182 21.20 10.36 8.37
CA VAL A 182 19.98 10.78 9.03
C VAL A 182 19.04 11.40 8.01
N GLY A 183 17.76 11.31 8.24
CA GLY A 183 16.75 11.89 7.36
C GLY A 183 15.43 12.14 8.05
N ALA A 184 14.67 13.05 7.47
CA ALA A 184 13.33 13.39 7.92
C ALA A 184 12.41 13.61 6.74
N GLN A 185 11.13 13.29 6.91
CA GLN A 185 10.05 13.53 5.96
C GLN A 185 8.86 14.16 6.69
N PHE A 186 8.31 15.19 6.11
CA PHE A 186 6.99 15.70 6.42
C PHE A 186 5.96 14.86 5.69
N LEU A 187 4.87 14.47 6.35
CA LEU A 187 3.80 13.63 5.82
C LEU A 187 2.49 14.42 5.85
N TYR A 188 1.80 14.46 4.73
CA TYR A 188 0.45 15.00 4.63
C TYR A 188 -0.49 13.92 4.10
N TYR A 189 -1.47 13.55 4.90
CA TYR A 189 -2.50 12.58 4.54
C TYR A 189 -3.76 13.32 4.11
N PHE A 190 -4.41 12.87 3.04
CA PHE A 190 -5.66 13.47 2.55
C PHE A 190 -6.46 12.46 1.73
N GLY A 191 -7.78 12.60 1.75
CA GLY A 191 -8.64 11.76 0.94
C GLY A 191 -10.09 11.76 1.38
N ASN A 192 -10.92 11.13 0.56
CA ASN A 192 -12.33 10.90 0.81
C ASN A 192 -12.61 9.42 0.85
N MET A 193 -13.53 9.03 1.73
CA MET A 193 -14.04 7.67 1.87
C MET A 193 -15.54 7.72 2.04
N ASP A 194 -16.25 6.94 1.25
CA ASP A 194 -17.71 6.78 1.31
C ASP A 194 -18.05 5.37 1.76
N LYS A 195 -18.95 5.28 2.73
CA LYS A 195 -19.54 4.04 3.21
C LYS A 195 -21.06 4.16 3.09
N SER A 196 -21.69 3.32 2.31
CA SER A 196 -23.12 3.33 2.08
C SER A 196 -23.75 1.98 2.37
N THR A 197 -25.00 2.01 2.78
CA THR A 197 -25.82 0.84 3.00
C THR A 197 -27.19 1.12 2.42
N SER A 198 -27.73 0.19 1.63
CA SER A 198 -29.10 0.26 1.13
C SER A 198 -29.92 -0.95 1.59
N MET A 199 -31.20 -0.75 1.74
CA MET A 199 -32.23 -1.77 1.86
C MET A 199 -33.27 -1.51 0.80
N ASP A 200 -33.28 -2.36 -0.23
CA ASP A 200 -34.17 -2.24 -1.39
C ASP A 200 -35.34 -3.23 -1.23
N PHE A 201 -36.57 -2.72 -1.26
CA PHE A 201 -37.81 -3.49 -1.04
C PHE A 201 -38.50 -3.79 -2.36
N THR A 202 -38.87 -5.04 -2.58
CA THR A 202 -39.61 -5.43 -3.79
C THR A 202 -41.07 -4.98 -3.74
N SER A 203 -41.64 -4.80 -2.54
CA SER A 203 -43.01 -4.34 -2.35
C SER A 203 -43.12 -2.81 -2.49
N ALA A 204 -43.95 -2.33 -3.42
CA ALA A 204 -44.22 -0.91 -3.64
C ALA A 204 -44.83 -0.17 -2.42
N SER A 205 -45.23 -0.89 -1.38
CA SER A 205 -45.73 -0.30 -0.14
C SER A 205 -44.65 0.17 0.82
N TYR A 206 -43.42 -0.22 0.56
CA TYR A 206 -42.27 0.17 1.37
C TYR A 206 -41.34 1.10 0.58
N ARG A 207 -40.59 1.93 1.32
CA ARG A 207 -39.60 2.83 0.75
C ARG A 207 -38.22 2.21 0.84
N ASP A 208 -37.43 2.28 -0.20
CA ASP A 208 -36.03 1.92 -0.15
C ASP A 208 -35.30 2.86 0.80
N ILE A 209 -34.44 2.31 1.64
CA ILE A 209 -33.72 3.06 2.67
C ILE A 209 -32.24 3.08 2.33
N TYR A 210 -31.68 4.28 2.32
CA TYR A 210 -30.25 4.53 2.11
C TYR A 210 -29.66 5.20 3.34
N SER A 211 -28.52 4.72 3.81
CA SER A 211 -27.78 5.33 4.89
C SER A 211 -26.28 5.23 4.63
N GLY A 212 -25.50 6.18 5.13
CA GLY A 212 -24.06 6.10 4.94
C GLY A 212 -23.31 7.22 5.62
N TYR A 213 -21.98 7.14 5.42
CA TYR A 213 -21.00 8.07 5.96
C TYR A 213 -20.08 8.55 4.85
N ASN A 214 -19.95 9.85 4.70
CA ASN A 214 -18.92 10.46 3.87
C ASN A 214 -17.83 11.03 4.78
N LEU A 215 -16.61 10.55 4.61
CA LEU A 215 -15.44 10.88 5.41
C LEU A 215 -14.45 11.70 4.56
N ASN A 216 -14.38 13.00 4.79
CA ASN A 216 -13.35 13.85 4.17
C ASN A 216 -12.25 14.07 5.19
N LEU A 217 -11.09 13.48 5.00
CA LEU A 217 -10.05 13.34 6.00
C LEU A 217 -8.74 13.99 5.57
N HIS A 218 -8.05 14.60 6.54
CA HIS A 218 -6.68 15.04 6.38
C HIS A 218 -5.91 14.91 7.69
N ALA A 219 -4.59 14.74 7.60
CA ALA A 219 -3.71 14.70 8.76
C ALA A 219 -2.29 15.13 8.39
N VAL A 220 -1.53 15.52 9.40
CA VAL A 220 -0.14 15.91 9.27
C VAL A 220 0.70 15.05 10.21
N GLY A 221 1.86 14.63 9.74
CA GLY A 221 2.80 13.83 10.51
C GLY A 221 4.23 14.03 10.08
N GLY A 222 5.12 13.30 10.72
CA GLY A 222 6.54 13.26 10.39
C GLY A 222 7.09 11.85 10.43
N LYS A 223 8.09 11.59 9.61
CA LYS A 223 8.86 10.35 9.64
C LYS A 223 10.35 10.68 9.73
N PHE A 224 11.02 10.05 10.65
CA PHE A 224 12.45 10.20 10.89
C PHE A 224 13.15 8.88 10.63
N GLY A 225 14.38 8.95 10.18
CA GLY A 225 15.16 7.76 9.89
C GLY A 225 16.63 7.95 10.16
N VAL A 226 17.27 6.86 10.54
CA VAL A 226 18.71 6.78 10.71
C VAL A 226 19.22 5.49 10.09
N GLN A 227 20.42 5.54 9.51
CA GLN A 227 21.14 4.36 9.02
C GLN A 227 22.63 4.49 9.40
N TYR A 228 23.22 3.39 9.85
CA TYR A 228 24.64 3.28 10.07
C TYR A 228 25.22 2.19 9.17
N ASP A 229 26.20 2.55 8.36
CA ASP A 229 26.81 1.70 7.34
C ASP A 229 28.26 1.39 7.72
N GLN A 230 28.56 0.11 7.96
CA GLN A 230 29.87 -0.36 8.39
C GLN A 230 30.45 -1.36 7.39
N ALA A 231 31.67 -1.11 6.93
CA ALA A 231 32.43 -2.13 6.22
C ALA A 231 32.92 -3.19 7.19
N LEU A 232 32.59 -4.45 6.92
CA LEU A 232 33.04 -5.62 7.72
C LEU A 232 34.29 -6.24 7.11
N ALA A 233 34.37 -6.27 5.78
CA ALA A 233 35.50 -6.80 5.02
C ALA A 233 35.55 -6.09 3.63
N PRO A 234 36.62 -6.28 2.84
CA PRO A 234 36.67 -5.73 1.50
C PRO A 234 35.45 -6.11 0.64
N GLY A 235 34.65 -5.09 0.28
CA GLY A 235 33.41 -5.26 -0.49
C GLY A 235 32.21 -5.79 0.29
N LEU A 236 32.33 -6.12 1.57
CA LEU A 236 31.23 -6.58 2.44
C LEU A 236 30.84 -5.47 3.42
N TYR A 237 29.58 -5.08 3.38
CA TYR A 237 29.02 -4.00 4.21
C TYR A 237 27.82 -4.50 4.98
N MET A 238 27.67 -4.00 6.20
CA MET A 238 26.49 -4.16 7.02
C MET A 238 25.86 -2.79 7.27
N THR A 239 24.58 -2.68 7.04
CA THR A 239 23.81 -1.47 7.36
C THR A 239 22.78 -1.82 8.43
N VAL A 240 22.72 -1.01 9.48
CA VAL A 240 21.64 -1.06 10.47
C VAL A 240 20.81 0.20 10.30
N GLY A 241 19.48 0.07 10.27
CA GLY A 241 18.56 1.17 10.11
C GLY A 241 17.47 1.19 11.17
N ALA A 242 17.02 2.39 11.51
CA ALA A 242 15.84 2.59 12.33
C ALA A 242 14.98 3.72 11.75
N THR A 243 13.67 3.61 11.96
CA THR A 243 12.68 4.61 11.54
C THR A 243 11.68 4.85 12.66
N TYR A 244 11.20 6.08 12.72
CA TYR A 244 10.10 6.47 13.59
C TYR A 244 9.12 7.35 12.81
N LYS A 245 7.84 6.96 12.78
CA LYS A 245 6.74 7.75 12.23
C LYS A 245 5.86 8.24 13.39
N THR A 246 5.59 9.52 13.41
CA THR A 246 4.76 10.13 14.47
C THR A 246 3.31 9.72 14.34
N SER A 247 2.61 9.70 15.45
CA SER A 247 1.14 9.63 15.45
C SER A 247 0.57 10.89 14.78
N SER A 248 -0.43 10.73 13.92
CA SER A 248 -1.05 11.81 13.16
C SER A 248 -2.54 11.89 13.48
N ARG A 249 -2.99 13.01 14.08
CA ARG A 249 -4.41 13.21 14.37
C ARG A 249 -5.16 13.46 13.07
N LEU A 250 -6.20 12.67 12.83
CA LEU A 250 -7.14 12.87 11.73
C LEU A 250 -8.05 14.06 12.04
N LYS A 251 -8.17 14.92 11.06
CA LYS A 251 -9.08 16.08 11.05
C LYS A 251 -9.94 15.99 9.79
N GLY A 252 -11.03 16.73 9.77
CA GLY A 252 -11.90 16.76 8.61
C GLY A 252 -13.37 16.71 8.98
N ARG A 253 -14.20 16.21 8.08
CA ARG A 253 -15.65 16.13 8.24
C ARG A 253 -16.13 14.71 8.09
N VAL A 254 -17.06 14.33 8.94
CA VAL A 254 -17.83 13.09 8.83
C VAL A 254 -19.28 13.53 8.64
N SER A 255 -19.84 13.23 7.47
CA SER A 255 -21.25 13.45 7.21
C SER A 255 -21.94 12.11 7.28
N ASP A 256 -22.94 11.97 8.14
CA ASP A 256 -23.84 10.84 8.17
C ASP A 256 -25.19 11.23 7.56
N TYR A 257 -25.75 10.36 6.75
CA TYR A 257 -27.00 10.61 6.07
C TYR A 257 -27.90 9.38 6.12
N LYS A 258 -29.20 9.64 6.14
CA LYS A 258 -30.23 8.63 5.99
C LYS A 258 -31.39 9.24 5.21
N TYR A 259 -31.81 8.58 4.16
CA TYR A 259 -32.96 8.99 3.36
C TYR A 259 -33.75 7.77 2.89
N ALA A 260 -35.02 7.98 2.54
CA ALA A 260 -35.88 6.97 1.98
C ALA A 260 -36.39 7.44 0.62
N THR A 261 -36.57 6.50 -0.31
CA THR A 261 -37.03 6.79 -1.67
C THR A 261 -38.27 6.00 -2.03
N ILE A 262 -39.22 6.64 -2.75
CA ILE A 262 -40.29 5.97 -3.48
C ILE A 262 -40.24 6.44 -4.91
N SER A 263 -40.08 5.52 -5.85
CA SER A 263 -39.96 5.83 -7.27
C SER A 263 -38.82 6.83 -7.55
N SER A 264 -39.07 8.07 -7.82
CA SER A 264 -38.06 9.12 -8.07
C SER A 264 -38.00 10.19 -6.96
N GLN A 265 -38.80 10.04 -5.91
CA GLN A 265 -38.82 11.01 -4.80
C GLN A 265 -38.03 10.49 -3.60
N SER A 266 -37.14 11.34 -3.07
CA SER A 266 -36.36 11.05 -1.87
C SER A 266 -36.78 11.96 -0.72
N ASP A 267 -37.00 11.36 0.45
CA ASP A 267 -37.21 12.07 1.70
C ASP A 267 -35.97 11.92 2.57
N THR A 268 -35.37 13.02 2.96
CA THR A 268 -34.24 13.01 3.91
C THR A 268 -34.77 12.77 5.31
N LEU A 269 -34.39 11.63 5.90
CA LEU A 269 -34.76 11.26 7.26
C LEU A 269 -33.77 11.85 8.28
N HIS A 270 -32.50 11.94 7.90
CA HIS A 270 -31.42 12.42 8.75
C HIS A 270 -30.26 12.89 7.89
N TYR A 271 -29.69 14.04 8.22
CA TYR A 271 -28.43 14.51 7.69
C TYR A 271 -27.69 15.30 8.75
N ASN A 272 -26.50 14.85 9.11
CA ASN A 272 -25.66 15.52 10.08
C ASN A 272 -24.23 15.63 9.55
N VAL A 273 -23.56 16.71 9.87
CA VAL A 273 -22.15 16.92 9.56
C VAL A 273 -21.40 17.19 10.85
N ASP A 274 -20.58 16.25 11.23
CA ASP A 274 -19.71 16.37 12.39
C ASP A 274 -18.28 16.72 11.93
N THR A 275 -17.65 17.62 12.66
CA THR A 275 -16.29 18.07 12.38
C THR A 275 -15.32 17.41 13.35
N LEU A 276 -14.42 16.59 12.84
CA LEU A 276 -13.37 15.91 13.63
C LEU A 276 -12.33 16.87 14.24
N SER A 277 -12.64 18.18 14.36
CA SER A 277 -11.63 19.19 14.71
C SER A 277 -11.37 19.36 16.21
N HIS A 278 -12.34 19.15 17.10
CA HIS A 278 -12.20 19.56 18.50
C HIS A 278 -12.53 18.51 19.58
N GLY A 279 -13.08 17.36 19.26
CA GLY A 279 -13.49 16.36 20.27
C GLY A 279 -13.05 14.93 19.98
N SER A 280 -12.93 14.57 18.70
CA SER A 280 -12.53 13.25 18.31
C SER A 280 -11.01 13.09 18.39
N ASN A 281 -10.56 12.21 19.28
CA ASN A 281 -9.14 11.87 19.40
C ASN A 281 -8.73 10.78 18.39
N VAL A 282 -9.34 10.80 17.19
CA VAL A 282 -9.06 9.83 16.14
C VAL A 282 -7.68 10.11 15.55
N LYS A 283 -6.82 9.09 15.53
CA LYS A 283 -5.43 9.26 15.08
C LYS A 283 -4.89 8.02 14.39
N LEU A 284 -4.05 8.25 13.39
CA LEU A 284 -3.16 7.24 12.85
C LEU A 284 -2.06 6.94 13.87
N ALA A 285 -1.74 5.68 14.06
CA ALA A 285 -0.77 5.27 15.06
C ALA A 285 0.67 5.69 14.69
N SER A 286 1.50 5.87 15.71
CA SER A 286 2.95 5.94 15.54
C SER A 286 3.50 4.57 15.14
N GLU A 287 4.60 4.57 14.39
CA GLU A 287 5.25 3.36 13.91
C GLU A 287 6.75 3.41 14.19
N TYR A 288 7.27 2.33 14.72
CA TYR A 288 8.70 2.09 14.93
C TYR A 288 9.15 1.00 13.98
N GLY A 289 10.28 1.21 13.34
CA GLY A 289 10.87 0.21 12.46
C GLY A 289 12.36 0.06 12.72
N VAL A 290 12.84 -1.18 12.65
CA VAL A 290 14.26 -1.50 12.69
C VAL A 290 14.59 -2.48 11.57
N GLY A 291 15.79 -2.37 11.03
CA GLY A 291 16.22 -3.24 9.95
C GLY A 291 17.71 -3.47 9.96
N ILE A 292 18.11 -4.57 9.36
CA ILE A 292 19.51 -4.92 9.13
C ILE A 292 19.67 -5.40 7.69
N ALA A 293 20.74 -4.96 7.04
CA ALA A 293 21.10 -5.36 5.69
C ALA A 293 22.56 -5.78 5.63
N LEU A 294 22.83 -6.86 4.94
CA LEU A 294 24.18 -7.30 4.59
C LEU A 294 24.30 -7.31 3.07
N ARG A 295 25.33 -6.64 2.53
CA ARG A 295 25.56 -6.57 1.08
C ARG A 295 27.02 -6.79 0.71
N LYS A 296 27.25 -7.51 -0.39
CA LYS A 296 28.58 -7.68 -0.97
C LYS A 296 28.67 -6.94 -2.30
N GLY A 297 29.11 -5.67 -2.22
CA GLY A 297 29.12 -4.78 -3.37
C GLY A 297 27.76 -4.72 -4.05
N ASP A 298 27.78 -4.91 -5.38
CA ASP A 298 26.56 -5.00 -6.22
C ASP A 298 26.15 -6.46 -6.53
N LYS A 299 26.78 -7.46 -5.90
CA LYS A 299 26.57 -8.87 -6.25
C LYS A 299 25.35 -9.46 -5.57
N TRP A 300 25.24 -9.28 -4.27
CA TRP A 300 24.12 -9.80 -3.51
C TRP A 300 23.85 -8.96 -2.25
N ARG A 301 22.61 -9.05 -1.78
CA ARG A 301 22.10 -8.36 -0.61
C ARG A 301 21.08 -9.24 0.10
N ILE A 302 21.11 -9.22 1.44
CA ILE A 302 20.12 -9.83 2.31
C ILE A 302 19.66 -8.75 3.29
N GLU A 303 18.37 -8.64 3.50
CA GLU A 303 17.77 -7.62 4.37
C GLU A 303 16.68 -8.24 5.24
N PHE A 304 16.57 -7.73 6.49
CA PHE A 304 15.51 -8.07 7.43
C PHE A 304 14.99 -6.81 8.07
N ASP A 305 13.66 -6.64 8.07
CA ASP A 305 13.00 -5.52 8.71
C ASP A 305 11.93 -5.99 9.68
N TYR A 306 11.78 -5.28 10.77
CA TYR A 306 10.68 -5.39 11.72
C TYR A 306 10.05 -4.04 11.92
N THR A 307 8.70 -3.97 11.84
CA THR A 307 7.93 -2.75 12.15
C THR A 307 6.83 -3.06 13.14
N ARG A 308 6.50 -2.06 13.97
CA ARG A 308 5.41 -2.14 14.94
C ARG A 308 4.70 -0.80 15.08
N SER A 309 3.37 -0.84 15.09
CA SER A 309 2.50 0.33 15.37
C SER A 309 1.47 -0.02 16.44
N ASP A 310 1.18 0.89 17.34
CA ASP A 310 0.18 0.72 18.40
C ASP A 310 -1.08 1.54 18.11
N TRP A 311 -2.14 0.84 17.71
CA TRP A 311 -3.43 1.43 17.31
C TRP A 311 -4.48 1.41 18.42
N ARG A 312 -4.19 0.87 19.61
CA ARG A 312 -5.14 0.76 20.72
C ARG A 312 -5.72 2.10 21.17
N ASN A 313 -4.96 3.19 20.95
CA ASN A 313 -5.37 4.54 21.25
C ASN A 313 -5.78 5.35 20.00
N SER A 314 -6.11 4.68 18.89
CA SER A 314 -6.55 5.33 17.64
C SER A 314 -7.98 5.84 17.70
N ASN A 315 -8.81 5.27 18.58
CA ASN A 315 -10.25 5.51 18.74
C ASN A 315 -11.11 5.23 17.49
N PHE A 316 -10.61 4.40 16.55
CA PHE A 316 -11.42 4.00 15.40
C PHE A 316 -12.62 3.16 15.79
N ASP A 317 -12.49 2.34 16.83
CA ASP A 317 -13.53 1.47 17.36
C ASP A 317 -14.65 2.23 18.11
N LYS A 318 -14.43 3.52 18.42
CA LYS A 318 -15.34 4.34 19.22
C LYS A 318 -15.95 5.52 18.48
N THR A 319 -15.47 5.80 17.26
CA THR A 319 -15.87 7.00 16.53
C THR A 319 -16.79 6.64 15.37
N THR A 320 -17.89 7.38 15.25
CA THR A 320 -18.87 7.26 14.16
C THR A 320 -18.18 7.37 12.80
N GLY A 321 -18.59 6.54 11.84
CA GLY A 321 -18.01 6.44 10.51
C GLY A 321 -16.74 5.57 10.41
N PHE A 322 -16.03 5.35 11.53
CA PHE A 322 -14.86 4.44 11.59
C PHE A 322 -15.17 3.13 12.29
N ALA A 323 -16.08 3.16 13.25
CA ALA A 323 -16.52 2.01 14.01
C ALA A 323 -17.31 1.02 13.15
N ASN A 324 -17.79 0.01 13.78
CA ASN A 324 -18.41 -1.15 13.17
C ASN A 324 -19.66 -0.85 12.33
N VAL A 325 -19.75 -1.53 11.20
CA VAL A 325 -20.99 -1.66 10.42
C VAL A 325 -21.32 -3.15 10.40
N GLY A 326 -22.40 -3.58 11.11
CA GLY A 326 -22.85 -4.96 11.16
C GLY A 326 -22.65 -5.68 12.49
N VAL A 327 -22.72 -7.01 12.47
CA VAL A 327 -22.78 -7.87 13.67
C VAL A 327 -21.41 -8.15 14.29
N SER A 328 -20.32 -8.06 13.52
CA SER A 328 -18.96 -8.37 14.01
C SER A 328 -18.41 -7.28 14.92
N THR A 329 -17.78 -7.68 16.03
CA THR A 329 -17.12 -6.73 16.93
C THR A 329 -15.74 -6.36 16.41
N PHE A 330 -15.54 -5.06 16.18
CA PHE A 330 -14.26 -4.49 15.77
C PHE A 330 -13.55 -3.85 16.98
N SER A 331 -12.28 -4.18 17.16
CA SER A 331 -11.43 -3.55 18.17
C SER A 331 -10.02 -3.31 17.65
N THR A 332 -9.43 -2.18 18.01
CA THR A 332 -8.07 -1.84 17.58
C THR A 332 -7.00 -2.51 18.45
N THR A 333 -5.88 -2.87 17.85
CA THR A 333 -4.77 -3.55 18.51
C THR A 333 -3.43 -3.00 18.02
N TYR A 334 -2.33 -3.67 18.25
CA TYR A 334 -1.06 -3.35 17.64
C TYR A 334 -0.87 -4.13 16.34
N SER A 335 -0.32 -3.46 15.34
CA SER A 335 0.15 -4.10 14.10
C SER A 335 1.64 -4.43 14.21
N GLN A 336 2.05 -5.51 13.55
CA GLN A 336 3.44 -5.95 13.46
C GLN A 336 3.72 -6.48 12.06
N SER A 337 4.94 -6.26 11.58
CA SER A 337 5.38 -6.79 10.30
C SER A 337 6.82 -7.29 10.40
N PHE A 338 7.04 -8.51 9.94
CA PHE A 338 8.35 -9.14 9.76
C PHE A 338 8.58 -9.33 8.27
N LYS A 339 9.69 -8.84 7.76
CA LYS A 339 10.01 -8.88 6.34
C LYS A 339 11.42 -9.38 6.14
N ALA A 340 11.62 -10.20 5.12
CA ALA A 340 12.93 -10.66 4.70
C ALA A 340 13.06 -10.57 3.18
N GLY A 341 14.22 -10.17 2.70
CA GLY A 341 14.48 -10.00 1.29
C GLY A 341 15.89 -10.39 0.89
N PHE A 342 16.00 -10.90 -0.32
CA PHE A 342 17.25 -11.28 -0.96
C PHE A 342 17.30 -10.74 -2.36
N GLU A 343 18.45 -10.21 -2.77
CA GLU A 343 18.75 -9.76 -4.13
C GLU A 343 20.08 -10.36 -4.58
N ILE A 344 20.13 -10.77 -5.86
CA ILE A 344 21.36 -11.20 -6.53
C ILE A 344 21.46 -10.60 -7.92
N VAL A 345 22.63 -10.12 -8.26
CA VAL A 345 23.00 -9.65 -9.60
C VAL A 345 24.23 -10.46 -10.06
N PRO A 346 24.06 -11.42 -10.98
CA PRO A 346 25.14 -12.32 -11.34
C PRO A 346 26.39 -11.62 -11.84
N ASN A 347 26.26 -10.72 -12.80
CA ASN A 347 27.37 -9.86 -13.27
C ASN A 347 26.80 -8.61 -13.93
N ARG A 348 26.81 -7.50 -13.21
CA ARG A 348 26.28 -6.22 -13.69
C ARG A 348 26.98 -5.68 -14.95
N ASN A 349 28.26 -5.98 -15.10
CA ASN A 349 29.11 -5.47 -16.18
C ASN A 349 29.26 -6.46 -17.34
N ASP A 350 28.40 -7.49 -17.41
CA ASP A 350 28.46 -8.47 -18.51
C ASP A 350 28.01 -7.83 -19.82
N ILE A 351 28.93 -7.73 -20.79
CA ILE A 351 28.65 -7.15 -22.10
C ILE A 351 27.93 -8.17 -22.99
N ARG A 352 28.19 -9.47 -22.80
CA ARG A 352 27.75 -10.55 -23.69
C ARG A 352 26.33 -11.03 -23.35
N TYR A 353 26.02 -11.23 -22.06
CA TYR A 353 24.79 -11.85 -21.63
C TYR A 353 23.91 -10.88 -20.85
N TYR A 354 22.80 -10.43 -21.46
CA TYR A 354 21.88 -9.46 -20.87
C TYR A 354 21.32 -9.92 -19.52
N MET A 355 20.89 -11.20 -19.41
CA MET A 355 20.28 -11.74 -18.18
C MET A 355 21.24 -11.72 -16.98
N ARG A 356 22.55 -11.76 -17.19
CA ARG A 356 23.53 -11.63 -16.09
C ARG A 356 23.58 -10.23 -15.48
N ARG A 357 23.11 -9.21 -16.19
CA ARG A 357 23.03 -7.81 -15.71
C ARG A 357 21.75 -7.55 -14.92
N CYS A 358 20.74 -8.40 -15.05
CA CYS A 358 19.48 -8.26 -14.35
C CYS A 358 19.66 -8.49 -12.85
N SER A 359 18.87 -7.76 -12.04
CA SER A 359 18.73 -8.02 -10.60
C SER A 359 17.58 -8.98 -10.37
N TYR A 360 17.83 -10.07 -9.66
CA TYR A 360 16.82 -11.05 -9.26
C TYR A 360 16.56 -10.90 -7.78
N ARG A 361 15.30 -10.87 -7.38
CA ARG A 361 14.88 -10.67 -6.00
C ARG A 361 13.88 -11.72 -5.57
N ALA A 362 13.96 -12.07 -4.30
CA ALA A 362 12.98 -12.88 -3.60
C ALA A 362 12.77 -12.31 -2.20
N GLY A 363 11.58 -12.47 -1.66
CA GLY A 363 11.30 -12.03 -0.31
C GLY A 363 10.10 -12.75 0.28
N MET A 364 9.92 -12.55 1.57
CA MET A 364 8.77 -13.04 2.33
C MET A 364 8.38 -12.02 3.40
N TYR A 365 7.14 -12.07 3.81
CA TYR A 365 6.62 -11.21 4.86
C TYR A 365 5.57 -11.95 5.68
N TYR A 366 5.43 -11.49 6.91
CA TYR A 366 4.35 -11.84 7.82
C TYR A 366 3.87 -10.55 8.49
N ASP A 367 2.61 -10.20 8.23
CA ASP A 367 1.98 -8.99 8.74
C ASP A 367 0.82 -9.37 9.66
N ARG A 368 0.69 -8.66 10.77
CA ARG A 368 -0.47 -8.66 11.65
C ARG A 368 -1.17 -7.32 11.54
N ASP A 369 -2.45 -7.35 11.21
CA ASP A 369 -3.26 -6.15 11.05
C ASP A 369 -3.48 -5.40 12.36
N TYR A 370 -3.89 -4.13 12.25
CA TYR A 370 -4.06 -3.21 13.35
C TYR A 370 -5.35 -3.40 14.15
N TYR A 371 -6.18 -4.38 13.79
CA TYR A 371 -7.46 -4.65 14.44
C TYR A 371 -7.70 -6.14 14.66
N LYS A 372 -8.71 -6.42 15.47
CA LYS A 372 -9.27 -7.73 15.73
C LYS A 372 -10.75 -7.74 15.36
N LEU A 373 -11.22 -8.86 14.83
CA LEU A 373 -12.62 -9.14 14.54
C LEU A 373 -13.09 -10.28 15.43
N ASP A 374 -14.14 -10.06 16.22
CA ASP A 374 -14.67 -11.04 17.18
C ASP A 374 -13.56 -11.64 18.06
N GLY A 375 -12.62 -10.79 18.50
CA GLY A 375 -11.46 -11.19 19.31
C GLY A 375 -10.31 -11.83 18.55
N ASN A 376 -10.50 -12.20 17.28
CA ASN A 376 -9.48 -12.85 16.44
C ASN A 376 -8.61 -11.82 15.70
N THR A 377 -7.31 -12.08 15.62
CA THR A 377 -6.38 -11.24 14.86
C THR A 377 -6.38 -11.63 13.40
N VAL A 378 -6.37 -10.62 12.51
CA VAL A 378 -6.19 -10.82 11.08
C VAL A 378 -4.71 -10.79 10.76
N ASN A 379 -4.19 -11.86 10.18
CA ASN A 379 -2.80 -11.97 9.78
C ASN A 379 -2.70 -12.18 8.28
N SER A 380 -1.64 -11.67 7.67
CA SER A 380 -1.30 -11.93 6.29
C SER A 380 0.13 -12.41 6.15
N TYR A 381 0.39 -13.25 5.17
CA TYR A 381 1.72 -13.73 4.84
C TYR A 381 1.82 -13.98 3.33
N GLY A 382 3.02 -13.86 2.81
CA GLY A 382 3.24 -14.10 1.41
C GLY A 382 4.72 -14.17 1.03
N ILE A 383 4.93 -14.51 -0.23
CA ILE A 383 6.23 -14.57 -0.87
C ILE A 383 6.24 -13.63 -2.07
N THR A 384 7.36 -13.00 -2.30
CA THR A 384 7.55 -12.08 -3.42
C THR A 384 8.71 -12.54 -4.29
N LEU A 385 8.57 -12.35 -5.58
CA LEU A 385 9.63 -12.58 -6.57
C LEU A 385 9.72 -11.35 -7.47
N GLY A 386 10.90 -11.05 -7.95
CA GLY A 386 11.04 -9.95 -8.89
C GLY A 386 12.34 -9.93 -9.67
N ILE A 387 12.27 -9.17 -10.75
CA ILE A 387 13.40 -8.93 -11.64
C ILE A 387 13.44 -7.45 -12.01
N THR A 388 14.65 -6.88 -12.06
CA THR A 388 14.85 -5.58 -12.72
C THR A 388 15.64 -5.76 -13.99
N LEU A 389 15.08 -5.25 -15.06
CA LEU A 389 15.64 -5.25 -16.41
C LEU A 389 16.33 -3.91 -16.64
N PRO A 390 17.67 -3.83 -16.70
CA PRO A 390 18.36 -2.58 -17.01
C PRO A 390 18.10 -2.20 -18.47
N VAL A 391 17.51 -1.01 -18.71
CA VAL A 391 17.07 -0.58 -20.06
C VAL A 391 18.13 0.26 -20.74
N PHE A 392 18.64 1.28 -20.07
CA PHE A 392 19.59 2.24 -20.62
C PHE A 392 20.58 2.64 -19.54
N ARG A 393 21.90 2.73 -19.86
CA ARG A 393 22.92 3.07 -18.87
C ARG A 393 22.56 2.46 -17.50
N TRP A 394 23.18 1.63 -16.93
CA TRP A 394 23.13 0.87 -15.66
C TRP A 394 22.13 1.31 -14.54
N TYR A 395 21.47 2.47 -14.67
CA TYR A 395 20.64 3.10 -13.64
C TYR A 395 19.15 3.13 -13.99
N ASN A 396 18.80 3.17 -15.27
CA ASN A 396 17.41 3.08 -15.71
C ASN A 396 16.98 1.61 -15.77
N GLY A 397 15.80 1.32 -15.32
CA GLY A 397 15.33 -0.06 -15.32
C GLY A 397 13.83 -0.18 -15.16
N ILE A 398 13.31 -1.29 -15.67
CA ILE A 398 11.95 -1.72 -15.42
C ILE A 398 12.02 -2.82 -14.36
N SER A 399 11.40 -2.59 -13.22
CA SER A 399 11.25 -3.59 -12.16
C SER A 399 9.89 -4.27 -12.30
N ILE A 400 9.89 -5.57 -12.36
CA ILE A 400 8.68 -6.41 -12.40
C ILE A 400 8.72 -7.28 -11.16
N GLY A 401 7.61 -7.35 -10.44
CA GLY A 401 7.47 -8.19 -9.26
C GLY A 401 6.13 -8.91 -9.21
N VAL A 402 6.12 -10.03 -8.52
CA VAL A 402 4.93 -10.82 -8.21
C VAL A 402 4.90 -11.02 -6.70
N ASP A 403 3.75 -10.80 -6.09
CA ASP A 403 3.48 -11.07 -4.69
C ASP A 403 2.32 -12.07 -4.59
N LEU A 404 2.57 -13.21 -3.98
CA LEU A 404 1.59 -14.27 -3.75
C LEU A 404 1.38 -14.40 -2.26
N GLY A 405 0.16 -14.20 -1.80
CA GLY A 405 -0.10 -14.21 -0.37
C GLY A 405 -1.50 -14.65 0.02
N GLN A 406 -1.67 -14.76 1.33
CA GLN A 406 -2.94 -15.07 1.96
C GLN A 406 -3.14 -14.18 3.18
N ARG A 407 -4.38 -13.73 3.40
CA ARG A 407 -4.83 -12.97 4.57
C ARG A 407 -6.07 -13.61 5.16
N GLY A 408 -6.16 -13.57 6.49
CA GLY A 408 -7.28 -14.14 7.22
C GLY A 408 -7.36 -15.67 7.16
N THR A 409 -8.43 -16.20 7.70
CA THR A 409 -8.71 -17.64 7.78
C THR A 409 -10.15 -17.92 7.38
N ASN A 410 -10.49 -19.19 7.17
CA ASN A 410 -11.86 -19.63 6.88
C ASN A 410 -12.57 -20.16 8.15
N THR A 411 -12.14 -19.72 9.33
CA THR A 411 -12.67 -20.13 10.63
C THR A 411 -13.09 -18.90 11.43
N GLY A 412 -14.06 -19.05 12.32
CA GLY A 412 -14.43 -17.99 13.26
C GLY A 412 -15.03 -16.75 12.60
N ASN A 413 -15.93 -16.91 11.64
CA ASN A 413 -16.61 -15.82 10.92
C ASN A 413 -15.66 -14.89 10.10
N MET A 414 -14.41 -15.34 9.89
CA MET A 414 -13.43 -14.60 9.10
C MET A 414 -13.46 -15.02 7.63
N ILE A 415 -12.97 -14.12 6.78
CA ILE A 415 -12.87 -14.33 5.34
C ILE A 415 -11.41 -14.66 5.01
N ARG A 416 -11.18 -15.72 4.27
CA ARG A 416 -9.86 -16.04 3.73
C ARG A 416 -9.70 -15.38 2.38
N GLU A 417 -8.76 -14.46 2.27
CA GLU A 417 -8.33 -13.83 1.02
C GLU A 417 -7.04 -14.50 0.53
N ARG A 418 -7.01 -14.93 -0.72
CA ARG A 418 -5.79 -15.31 -1.44
C ARG A 418 -5.60 -14.36 -2.59
N TYR A 419 -4.39 -13.82 -2.73
CA TYR A 419 -4.10 -12.82 -3.75
C TYR A 419 -2.83 -13.11 -4.51
N ALA A 420 -2.84 -12.66 -5.76
CA ALA A 420 -1.70 -12.54 -6.63
C ALA A 420 -1.63 -11.09 -7.11
N MET A 421 -0.57 -10.37 -6.75
CA MET A 421 -0.34 -9.00 -7.17
C MET A 421 0.88 -8.92 -8.08
N PHE A 422 0.71 -8.30 -9.23
CA PHE A 422 1.78 -7.96 -10.16
C PHE A 422 2.11 -6.49 -9.99
N VAL A 423 3.38 -6.18 -9.84
CA VAL A 423 3.88 -4.82 -9.76
C VAL A 423 4.87 -4.53 -10.88
N VAL A 424 4.74 -3.37 -11.50
CA VAL A 424 5.67 -2.86 -12.49
C VAL A 424 6.10 -1.47 -12.07
N GLY A 425 7.39 -1.25 -11.94
CA GLY A 425 7.98 0.04 -11.61
C GLY A 425 8.94 0.50 -12.68
N PHE A 426 8.86 1.76 -13.02
CA PHE A 426 9.72 2.43 -13.97
C PHE A 426 10.67 3.34 -13.20
N ASN A 427 11.94 2.93 -13.10
CA ASN A 427 12.98 3.73 -12.48
C ASN A 427 13.72 4.50 -13.56
N ILE A 428 13.60 5.83 -13.52
CA ILE A 428 14.26 6.75 -14.43
C ILE A 428 15.36 7.46 -13.64
N HIS A 429 16.56 7.36 -14.13
CA HIS A 429 17.73 8.01 -13.56
C HIS A 429 18.42 8.86 -14.64
N ASP A 430 18.72 10.10 -14.31
CA ASP A 430 19.49 10.99 -15.19
C ASP A 430 20.49 11.80 -14.37
N ILE A 431 21.55 12.28 -15.04
CA ILE A 431 22.56 13.11 -14.41
C ILE A 431 22.29 14.56 -14.80
N TRP A 432 21.77 15.32 -13.84
CA TRP A 432 21.49 16.74 -13.98
C TRP A 432 22.64 17.56 -13.42
N PHE A 433 22.72 18.84 -13.81
CA PHE A 433 23.71 19.81 -13.32
C PHE A 433 25.17 19.56 -13.79
N GLN A 434 25.37 18.79 -14.82
CA GLN A 434 26.65 18.81 -15.52
C GLN A 434 26.77 20.09 -16.39
N LYS A 435 27.80 20.89 -16.16
CA LYS A 435 28.13 21.96 -17.10
C LYS A 435 28.54 21.31 -18.43
N PRO A 436 27.90 21.67 -19.57
CA PRO A 436 28.41 21.23 -20.87
C PRO A 436 29.84 21.73 -21.01
N LYS A 437 30.77 20.84 -21.29
CA LYS A 437 32.09 21.25 -21.75
C LYS A 437 31.92 21.60 -23.24
N TYR A 438 32.00 22.86 -23.53
CA TYR A 438 32.22 23.32 -24.91
C TYR A 438 33.69 23.12 -25.18
N ASP A 439 34.06 22.17 -26.05
CA ASP A 439 35.38 22.04 -26.66
C ASP A 439 35.50 23.06 -27.78
#